data_30ba17875b1eb295045d7e1d3fd08107
#
_entry.id   30ba17875b1eb295045d7e1d3fd08107
#
_cell.length_a   1.000
_cell.length_b   1.000
_cell.length_c   1.000
_cell.angle_alpha   90.00
_cell.angle_beta   90.00
_cell.angle_gamma   90.00
#
_symmetry.space_group_name_H-M   'P 1'
#
loop_
_entity.id
_entity.type
_entity.pdbx_description
1 polymer ?
#
loop_
_entity_poly.entity_id
_entity_poly.type
_entity_poly.pdbx_seq_one_letter_code
_entity_poly.pdbx_strand_id
1 'polypeptide(L)'
;SEMLGVPAWLIERHGAVSEDVARAMVGGAITHSRATLAVAITGIAGPSGGTTEKPVGLVHLAAAVRDAPVSHERLLLGDIGRGEIRRESVRRGLALLASLL
;
A
#
# COMPACT_ATOMS: atom_id res chain seq x y z
N SER A 1 18.13 2.62 8.51
CA SER A 1 19.06 3.00 7.46
C SER A 1 18.32 3.51 6.22
N GLU A 2 18.86 4.54 5.62
CA GLU A 2 18.30 5.09 4.38
C GLU A 2 18.27 4.09 3.25
N MET A 3 19.17 3.13 3.30
CA MET A 3 19.29 2.13 2.25
C MET A 3 18.18 1.10 2.27
N LEU A 4 17.52 0.96 3.39
CA LEU A 4 16.53 -0.11 3.56
C LEU A 4 15.14 0.27 3.08
N GLY A 5 14.96 1.49 2.67
CA GLY A 5 13.67 1.92 2.18
C GLY A 5 12.78 2.50 3.26
N VAL A 6 11.75 3.17 2.80
CA VAL A 6 10.81 3.88 3.66
C VAL A 6 9.42 3.37 3.37
N PRO A 7 8.78 2.68 4.32
CA PRO A 7 7.38 2.35 4.13
C PRO A 7 6.54 3.62 4.13
N ALA A 8 5.68 3.75 3.14
CA ALA A 8 4.70 4.83 3.09
C ALA A 8 3.34 4.18 2.96
N TRP A 9 2.47 4.39 3.94
CA TRP A 9 1.16 3.77 3.91
C TRP A 9 0.11 4.71 4.50
N LEU A 10 -1.10 4.52 4.02
CA LEU A 10 -2.25 5.31 4.43
C LEU A 10 -3.48 4.45 4.29
N ILE A 11 -4.20 4.28 5.39
CA ILE A 11 -5.47 3.56 5.39
C ILE A 11 -6.57 4.60 5.33
N GLU A 12 -7.26 4.66 4.21
CA GLU A 12 -8.29 5.64 3.97
C GLU A 12 -9.67 5.02 4.00
N ARG A 13 -10.66 5.86 4.17
CA ARG A 13 -12.05 5.40 4.17
C ARG A 13 -12.66 5.42 2.78
N HIS A 14 -12.21 6.33 1.93
CA HIS A 14 -12.69 6.46 0.56
C HIS A 14 -11.80 7.45 -0.18
N GLY A 15 -12.06 7.61 -1.44
CA GLY A 15 -11.41 8.62 -2.27
C GLY A 15 -10.03 8.24 -2.75
N ALA A 16 -9.08 8.15 -1.84
CA ALA A 16 -7.68 7.90 -2.19
C ALA A 16 -7.34 6.43 -2.42
N VAL A 17 -8.29 5.52 -2.22
CA VAL A 17 -8.01 4.08 -2.36
C VAL A 17 -8.06 3.70 -3.83
N SER A 18 -6.88 3.63 -4.45
CA SER A 18 -6.78 3.27 -5.87
C SER A 18 -5.37 2.83 -6.19
N GLU A 19 -5.24 2.15 -7.32
CA GLU A 19 -3.93 1.76 -7.83
C GLU A 19 -3.08 2.97 -8.16
N ASP A 20 -3.69 3.98 -8.79
CA ASP A 20 -2.97 5.20 -9.18
C ASP A 20 -2.38 5.91 -7.98
N VAL A 21 -3.14 6.00 -6.89
CA VAL A 21 -2.66 6.65 -5.67
C VAL A 21 -1.52 5.84 -5.04
N ALA A 22 -1.67 4.50 -4.98
CA ALA A 22 -0.63 3.66 -4.41
C ALA A 22 0.67 3.78 -5.22
N ARG A 23 0.58 3.77 -6.55
CA ARG A 23 1.75 3.93 -7.41
C ARG A 23 2.38 5.31 -7.25
N ALA A 24 1.55 6.35 -7.14
CA ALA A 24 2.05 7.71 -6.95
C ALA A 24 2.75 7.86 -5.60
N MET A 25 2.22 7.25 -4.56
CA MET A 25 2.83 7.32 -3.24
C MET A 25 4.21 6.68 -3.22
N VAL A 26 4.35 5.49 -3.82
CA VAL A 26 5.64 4.81 -3.80
C VAL A 26 6.64 5.52 -4.72
N GLY A 27 6.18 6.04 -5.86
CA GLY A 27 7.03 6.81 -6.75
C GLY A 27 7.54 8.07 -6.08
N GLY A 28 6.65 8.77 -5.36
CA GLY A 28 7.03 9.96 -4.61
C GLY A 28 8.02 9.66 -3.50
N ALA A 29 7.82 8.55 -2.78
CA ALA A 29 8.72 8.17 -1.71
C ALA A 29 10.14 7.94 -2.23
N ILE A 30 10.29 7.30 -3.38
CA ILE A 30 11.60 7.05 -3.98
C ILE A 30 12.19 8.34 -4.55
N THR A 31 11.38 9.13 -5.24
CA THR A 31 11.84 10.34 -5.91
C THR A 31 12.30 11.40 -4.92
N HIS A 32 11.60 11.55 -3.80
CA HIS A 32 11.84 12.62 -2.83
C HIS A 32 12.64 12.19 -1.62
N SER A 33 13.27 11.01 -1.67
CA SER A 33 14.08 10.53 -0.56
C SER A 33 15.32 9.83 -1.12
N ARG A 34 16.18 9.38 -0.21
CA ARG A 34 17.33 8.56 -0.59
C ARG A 34 17.03 7.07 -0.54
N ALA A 35 15.78 6.72 -0.35
CA ALA A 35 15.40 5.33 -0.25
C ALA A 35 15.71 4.57 -1.53
N THR A 36 16.26 3.37 -1.39
CA THR A 36 16.48 2.48 -2.52
C THR A 36 15.22 1.71 -2.87
N LEU A 37 14.37 1.48 -1.88
CA LEU A 37 13.11 0.78 -2.09
C LEU A 37 12.02 1.40 -1.21
N ALA A 38 10.78 1.21 -1.64
CA ALA A 38 9.64 1.76 -0.93
C ALA A 38 8.41 0.90 -1.15
N VAL A 39 7.51 0.91 -0.19
CA VAL A 39 6.20 0.30 -0.31
C VAL A 39 5.15 1.31 0.12
N ALA A 40 4.03 1.34 -0.59
CA ALA A 40 2.90 2.20 -0.27
C ALA A 40 1.64 1.35 -0.15
N ILE A 41 0.81 1.68 0.82
CA ILE A 41 -0.43 0.95 1.12
C ILE A 41 -1.55 1.97 1.26
N THR A 42 -2.65 1.77 0.53
CA THR A 42 -3.85 2.57 0.71
C THR A 42 -5.06 1.64 0.71
N GLY A 43 -6.00 1.86 1.61
CA GLY A 43 -7.12 0.94 1.74
C GLY A 43 -8.26 1.47 2.59
N ILE A 44 -9.33 0.69 2.63
CA ILE A 44 -10.51 0.97 3.43
C ILE A 44 -10.49 0.04 4.64
N ALA A 45 -10.07 0.57 5.77
CA ALA A 45 -9.90 -0.24 6.98
C ALA A 45 -11.22 -0.47 7.75
N GLY A 46 -12.23 0.36 7.51
CA GLY A 46 -13.51 0.24 8.20
C GLY A 46 -13.47 0.72 9.65
N PRO A 47 -14.56 0.49 10.38
CA PRO A 47 -15.75 -0.23 9.96
C PRO A 47 -16.67 0.53 9.00
N SER A 48 -16.46 1.83 8.85
CA SER A 48 -17.30 2.64 7.94
C SER A 48 -16.47 3.12 6.75
N GLY A 49 -17.13 3.74 5.79
CA GLY A 49 -16.46 4.34 4.64
C GLY A 49 -16.40 3.45 3.41
N GLY A 50 -16.79 2.18 3.54
CA GLY A 50 -16.84 1.30 2.38
C GLY A 50 -18.04 1.56 1.51
N THR A 51 -17.90 1.29 0.21
CA THR A 51 -18.99 1.36 -0.75
C THR A 51 -19.03 0.05 -1.52
N THR A 52 -20.04 -0.09 -2.41
CA THR A 52 -20.12 -1.29 -3.24
C THR A 52 -18.89 -1.45 -4.12
N GLU A 53 -18.37 -0.36 -4.63
CA GLU A 53 -17.20 -0.38 -5.52
C GLU A 53 -15.90 -0.42 -4.75
N LYS A 54 -15.87 0.17 -3.56
CA LYS A 54 -14.69 0.22 -2.71
C LYS A 54 -15.06 -0.26 -1.31
N PRO A 55 -15.23 -1.58 -1.14
CA PRO A 55 -15.71 -2.13 0.14
C PRO A 55 -14.62 -2.08 1.21
N VAL A 56 -15.07 -2.19 2.46
CA VAL A 56 -14.14 -2.38 3.57
C VAL A 56 -13.28 -3.60 3.30
N GLY A 57 -11.98 -3.47 3.49
CA GLY A 57 -11.03 -4.53 3.20
C GLY A 57 -10.37 -4.43 1.82
N LEU A 58 -10.82 -3.48 0.99
CA LEU A 58 -10.13 -3.21 -0.26
C LEU A 58 -8.81 -2.51 0.03
N VAL A 59 -7.71 -3.04 -0.47
CA VAL A 59 -6.38 -2.48 -0.26
C VAL A 59 -5.61 -2.50 -1.58
N HIS A 60 -4.92 -1.41 -1.87
CA HIS A 60 -3.98 -1.34 -2.98
C HIS A 60 -2.57 -1.22 -2.41
N LEU A 61 -1.69 -2.08 -2.87
CA LEU A 61 -0.28 -2.08 -2.48
C LEU A 61 0.56 -1.73 -3.69
N ALA A 62 1.58 -0.94 -3.49
CA ALA A 62 2.58 -0.69 -4.54
C ALA A 62 3.95 -0.77 -3.90
N ALA A 63 4.90 -1.34 -4.62
CA ALA A 63 6.27 -1.46 -4.15
C ALA A 63 7.21 -1.25 -5.31
N ALA A 64 8.36 -0.67 -5.03
CA ALA A 64 9.36 -0.45 -6.07
C ALA A 64 10.76 -0.42 -5.48
N VAL A 65 11.69 -0.86 -6.30
CA VAL A 65 13.12 -0.65 -6.08
C VAL A 65 13.51 0.50 -7.00
N ARG A 66 14.41 1.37 -6.56
CA ARG A 66 14.84 2.53 -7.36
C ARG A 66 15.31 2.08 -8.73
N ASP A 67 14.90 2.81 -9.75
CA ASP A 67 15.25 2.56 -11.15
C ASP A 67 14.63 1.29 -11.72
N ALA A 68 13.57 0.79 -11.11
CA ALA A 68 12.84 -0.36 -11.59
C ALA A 68 11.34 -0.03 -11.67
N PRO A 69 10.57 -0.80 -12.43
CA PRO A 69 9.12 -0.57 -12.53
C PRO A 69 8.42 -0.77 -11.20
N VAL A 70 7.34 -0.03 -11.00
CA VAL A 70 6.50 -0.18 -9.81
C VAL A 70 5.67 -1.44 -9.95
N SER A 71 5.63 -2.24 -8.88
CA SER A 71 4.76 -3.40 -8.78
C SER A 71 3.52 -3.04 -7.97
N HIS A 72 2.39 -3.60 -8.33
CA HIS A 72 1.12 -3.31 -7.68
C HIS A 72 0.36 -4.60 -7.38
N GLU A 73 -0.35 -4.60 -6.26
CA GLU A 73 -1.22 -5.71 -5.89
C GLU A 73 -2.51 -5.15 -5.29
N ARG A 74 -3.63 -5.73 -5.65
CA ARG A 74 -4.94 -5.37 -5.10
C ARG A 74 -5.43 -6.51 -4.22
N LEU A 75 -5.84 -6.17 -3.00
CA LEU A 75 -6.34 -7.16 -2.04
C LEU A 75 -7.80 -6.88 -1.73
N LEU A 76 -8.55 -7.95 -1.53
CA LEU A 76 -9.92 -7.88 -1.03
C LEU A 76 -9.97 -8.73 0.24
N LEU A 77 -9.71 -8.08 1.37
CA LEU A 77 -9.59 -8.78 2.65
C LEU A 77 -10.93 -9.01 3.34
N GLY A 78 -11.95 -8.24 2.94
CA GLY A 78 -13.23 -8.31 3.60
C GLY A 78 -13.25 -7.52 4.90
N ASP A 79 -14.42 -7.51 5.54
CA ASP A 79 -14.62 -6.75 6.78
C ASP A 79 -14.18 -7.60 7.98
N ILE A 80 -12.87 -7.75 8.12
CA ILE A 80 -12.25 -8.57 9.17
C ILE A 80 -11.78 -7.75 10.36
N GLY A 81 -12.17 -6.48 10.40
CA GLY A 81 -11.80 -5.57 11.47
C GLY A 81 -10.61 -4.69 11.09
N ARG A 82 -10.67 -3.44 11.55
CA ARG A 82 -9.67 -2.43 11.19
C ARG A 82 -8.24 -2.85 11.51
N GLY A 83 -8.03 -3.44 12.71
CA GLY A 83 -6.71 -3.88 13.12
C GLY A 83 -6.18 -5.02 12.25
N GLU A 84 -7.03 -5.97 11.91
CA GLU A 84 -6.64 -7.09 11.06
C GLU A 84 -6.38 -6.66 9.63
N ILE A 85 -7.19 -5.73 9.10
CA ILE A 85 -6.96 -5.18 7.76
C ILE A 85 -5.60 -4.50 7.70
N ARG A 86 -5.28 -3.68 8.70
CA ARG A 86 -3.99 -2.99 8.74
C ARG A 86 -2.83 -3.97 8.86
N ARG A 87 -2.95 -4.96 9.74
CA ARG A 87 -1.90 -5.95 9.96
C ARG A 87 -1.64 -6.75 8.69
N GLU A 88 -2.69 -7.25 8.07
CA GLU A 88 -2.56 -8.04 6.86
C GLU A 88 -2.02 -7.20 5.70
N SER A 89 -2.44 -5.93 5.61
CA SER A 89 -1.94 -5.02 4.57
C SER A 89 -0.45 -4.79 4.70
N VAL A 90 0.05 -4.56 5.91
CA VAL A 90 1.48 -4.37 6.14
C VAL A 90 2.24 -5.66 5.81
N ARG A 91 1.74 -6.81 6.26
CA ARG A 91 2.37 -8.10 5.98
C ARG A 91 2.48 -8.34 4.48
N ARG A 92 1.40 -8.09 3.74
CA ARG A 92 1.38 -8.29 2.29
C ARG A 92 2.24 -7.27 1.57
N GLY A 93 2.26 -6.02 2.06
CA GLY A 93 3.12 -4.98 1.49
C GLY A 93 4.58 -5.34 1.62
N LEU A 94 4.99 -5.82 2.79
CA LEU A 94 6.37 -6.25 3.01
C LEU A 94 6.72 -7.48 2.17
N ALA A 95 5.77 -8.40 2.00
CA ALA A 95 5.98 -9.56 1.15
C ALA A 95 6.17 -9.16 -0.32
N LEU A 96 5.36 -8.20 -0.79
CA LEU A 96 5.50 -7.68 -2.15
C LEU A 96 6.87 -7.05 -2.34
N LEU A 97 7.30 -6.23 -1.38
CA LEU A 97 8.60 -5.59 -1.44
C LEU A 97 9.73 -6.62 -1.46
N ALA A 98 9.63 -7.64 -0.60
CA ALA A 98 10.62 -8.70 -0.54
C ALA A 98 10.73 -9.47 -1.86
N SER A 99 9.61 -9.61 -2.58
CA SER A 99 9.61 -10.32 -3.85
C SER A 99 10.40 -9.59 -4.94
N LEU A 100 10.70 -8.31 -4.73
CA LEU A 100 11.47 -7.51 -5.68
C LEU A 100 12.97 -7.57 -5.42
N LEU A 101 13.36 -8.15 -4.33
CA LEU A 101 14.75 -8.27 -3.94
C LEU A 101 15.31 -9.61 -4.39
#